data_9167d2bf614093afb4117f39f1bebc43
#
_entry.id   9167d2bf614093afb4117f39f1bebc43
#
_cell.length_a   1.000
_cell.length_b   1.000
_cell.length_c   1.000
_cell.angle_alpha   90.00
_cell.angle_beta   90.00
_cell.angle_gamma   90.00
#
_symmetry.space_group_name_H-M   'P 1'
#
loop_
_entity.id
_entity.type
_entity.pdbx_description
1 polymer ?
#
loop_
_entity_poly.entity_id
_entity_poly.type
_entity_poly.pdbx_seq_one_letter_code
_entity_poly.pdbx_strand_id
1 'polypeptide(L)'
;WSTGYMYRKSSMMLRAGLAYEYALLSGQSTFPTSEDLGRSFQNVLPSVMLRYEFDDSKNIRLFYRTNTQEPSVTDLQDVVDNSNPLSLESGNSNLRQSYSHTLMSRYGAANSQRGTSFFAMVSTTQTNHYITSSTFTAAQDTTLENGIRLLSGGQFTQPVNMNGYLNSKVFTTYGLPLSFLSSGLNFNTTFSYTLTPGQVNGQVNKSRSTGLGQGLVLSSNISEKVDFTLSYDGSYYIVKNTFQPQLNNNYYYQVASARLNLILPAQIVFRTDFSHQLYAGLSDSYNQQYALWNASIGKKIFSEDRGEIGVSIFDLLGQNTSISREVTETYVQDTQTEVLGTYFMVNFSYNFRNAN
;
A
#
# COMPACT_ATOMS: atom_id res chain seq x y z
N TRP A 1 22.19 18.65 -7.72
CA TRP A 1 22.20 19.42 -8.98
C TRP A 1 21.31 18.74 -9.99
N SER A 2 20.49 19.51 -10.73
CA SER A 2 19.64 18.92 -11.76
C SER A 2 19.62 19.79 -13.02
N THR A 3 19.52 19.13 -14.16
CA THR A 3 19.31 19.76 -15.45
C THR A 3 18.20 19.03 -16.18
N GLY A 4 17.53 19.70 -17.12
CA GLY A 4 16.47 19.05 -17.87
C GLY A 4 16.16 19.80 -19.17
N TYR A 5 15.58 19.03 -20.08
CA TYR A 5 15.10 19.51 -21.36
C TYR A 5 13.60 19.25 -21.48
N MET A 6 12.86 20.23 -22.00
CA MET A 6 11.44 20.10 -22.27
C MET A 6 11.15 20.44 -23.74
N TYR A 7 10.52 19.47 -24.39
CA TYR A 7 9.97 19.66 -25.75
C TYR A 7 8.46 19.62 -25.70
N ARG A 8 7.83 20.62 -26.32
CA ARG A 8 6.37 20.67 -26.41
C ARG A 8 5.96 21.04 -27.84
N LYS A 9 5.07 20.20 -28.39
CA LYS A 9 4.48 20.45 -29.73
C LYS A 9 3.07 19.88 -29.74
N SER A 10 2.09 20.75 -30.00
CA SER A 10 0.65 20.39 -30.09
C SER A 10 0.21 19.37 -29.01
N SER A 11 0.00 18.14 -29.39
CA SER A 11 -0.50 17.06 -28.55
C SER A 11 0.58 16.34 -27.73
N MET A 12 1.87 16.68 -27.92
CA MET A 12 2.98 15.97 -27.27
C MET A 12 3.80 16.89 -26.37
N MET A 13 4.08 16.41 -25.16
CA MET A 13 5.05 17.01 -24.25
C MET A 13 6.03 15.94 -23.78
N LEU A 14 7.32 16.18 -24.01
CA LEU A 14 8.42 15.36 -23.52
C LEU A 14 9.27 16.19 -22.57
N ARG A 15 9.54 15.65 -21.39
CA ARG A 15 10.51 16.21 -20.44
C ARG A 15 11.54 15.13 -20.13
N ALA A 16 12.81 15.43 -20.31
CA ALA A 16 13.92 14.59 -19.87
C ALA A 16 14.72 15.37 -18.83
N GLY A 17 15.08 14.73 -17.75
CA GLY A 17 15.85 15.30 -16.65
C GLY A 17 16.99 14.39 -16.23
N LEU A 18 18.05 15.01 -15.73
CA LEU A 18 19.18 14.34 -15.13
C LEU A 18 19.50 15.06 -13.83
N ALA A 19 19.48 14.36 -12.72
CA ALA A 19 19.88 14.88 -11.42
C ALA A 19 21.14 14.16 -10.94
N TYR A 20 22.04 14.91 -10.31
CA TYR A 20 23.16 14.38 -9.54
C TYR A 20 22.84 14.55 -8.06
N GLU A 21 22.86 13.45 -7.35
CA GLU A 21 22.65 13.37 -5.92
C GLU A 21 23.97 13.11 -5.19
N TYR A 22 24.18 13.87 -4.12
CA TYR A 22 25.23 13.63 -3.15
C TYR A 22 24.57 13.60 -1.77
N ALA A 23 24.58 12.45 -1.11
CA ALA A 23 24.02 12.25 0.21
C ALA A 23 25.12 11.92 1.21
N LEU A 24 25.06 12.53 2.40
CA LEU A 24 25.89 12.22 3.54
C LEU A 24 25.01 11.63 4.64
N LEU A 25 25.38 10.44 5.09
CA LEU A 25 24.80 9.82 6.28
C LEU A 25 25.83 9.89 7.39
N SER A 26 25.49 10.49 8.52
CA SER A 26 26.30 10.53 9.71
C SER A 26 25.50 10.08 10.92
N GLY A 27 26.11 9.30 11.76
CA GLY A 27 25.53 8.84 13.02
C GLY A 27 26.63 8.66 14.04
N GLN A 28 26.30 8.78 15.31
CA GLN A 28 27.21 8.53 16.44
C GLN A 28 26.55 7.50 17.34
N SER A 29 27.24 6.39 17.59
CA SER A 29 26.90 5.43 18.63
C SER A 29 27.73 5.73 19.87
N THR A 30 27.10 5.65 21.04
CA THR A 30 27.82 5.84 22.34
C THR A 30 27.82 4.55 23.15
N PHE A 31 27.08 3.54 22.77
CA PHE A 31 26.98 2.27 23.47
C PHE A 31 26.72 1.12 22.45
N PRO A 32 27.32 -0.08 22.63
CA PRO A 32 28.27 -0.51 23.65
C PRO A 32 29.69 0.08 23.45
N THR A 33 29.98 0.54 22.23
CA THR A 33 31.24 1.21 21.88
C THR A 33 30.94 2.57 21.25
N SER A 34 31.79 3.55 21.50
CA SER A 34 31.66 4.83 20.80
C SER A 34 32.21 4.69 19.39
N GLU A 35 31.32 4.81 18.41
CA GLU A 35 31.65 4.76 16.99
C GLU A 35 31.00 5.92 16.24
N ASP A 36 31.81 6.58 15.40
CA ASP A 36 31.30 7.58 14.45
C ASP A 36 31.07 6.90 13.07
N LEU A 37 29.84 6.90 12.63
CA LEU A 37 29.46 6.42 11.30
C LEU A 37 29.43 7.59 10.34
N GLY A 38 30.25 7.54 9.28
CA GLY A 38 30.21 8.49 8.17
C GLY A 38 30.20 7.77 6.84
N ARG A 39 29.16 7.99 6.02
CA ARG A 39 29.03 7.44 4.68
C ARG A 39 28.59 8.50 3.68
N SER A 40 29.18 8.48 2.50
CA SER A 40 28.74 9.33 1.38
C SER A 40 28.29 8.48 0.20
N PHE A 41 27.25 8.92 -0.44
CA PHE A 41 26.65 8.27 -1.60
C PHE A 41 26.56 9.27 -2.76
N GLN A 42 26.81 8.80 -3.97
CA GLN A 42 26.77 9.62 -5.17
C GLN A 42 26.05 8.86 -6.27
N ASN A 43 25.03 9.52 -6.85
CA ASN A 43 24.24 8.90 -7.90
C ASN A 43 23.84 9.88 -8.99
N VAL A 44 23.60 9.33 -10.16
CA VAL A 44 23.01 10.04 -11.29
C VAL A 44 21.59 9.50 -11.46
N LEU A 45 20.61 10.40 -11.41
CA LEU A 45 19.19 10.07 -11.39
C LEU A 45 18.50 10.59 -12.67
N PRO A 46 18.45 9.79 -13.74
CA PRO A 46 17.68 10.14 -14.93
C PRO A 46 16.18 10.04 -14.70
N SER A 47 15.44 10.92 -15.37
CA SER A 47 13.98 10.91 -15.40
C SER A 47 13.45 11.30 -16.77
N VAL A 48 12.33 10.70 -17.18
CA VAL A 48 11.65 11.03 -18.43
C VAL A 48 10.15 11.06 -18.18
N MET A 49 9.48 12.07 -18.70
CA MET A 49 8.03 12.16 -18.75
C MET A 49 7.60 12.42 -20.19
N LEU A 50 6.72 11.59 -20.70
CA LEU A 50 6.04 11.76 -21.97
C LEU A 50 4.53 11.89 -21.70
N ARG A 51 3.92 12.95 -22.22
CA ARG A 51 2.47 13.10 -22.32
C ARG A 51 2.11 13.20 -23.80
N TYR A 52 1.15 12.40 -24.20
CA TYR A 52 0.60 12.45 -25.54
C TYR A 52 -0.93 12.47 -25.47
N GLU A 53 -1.53 13.44 -26.13
CA GLU A 53 -2.98 13.61 -26.27
C GLU A 53 -3.37 13.17 -27.67
N PHE A 54 -4.12 12.07 -27.79
CA PHE A 54 -4.61 11.58 -29.08
C PHE A 54 -5.74 12.47 -29.59
N ASP A 55 -6.61 12.86 -28.67
CA ASP A 55 -7.70 13.82 -28.83
C ASP A 55 -8.07 14.38 -27.44
N ASP A 56 -9.10 15.23 -27.36
CA ASP A 56 -9.56 15.87 -26.11
C ASP A 56 -10.05 14.84 -25.07
N SER A 57 -10.37 13.62 -25.51
CA SER A 57 -10.94 12.57 -24.68
C SER A 57 -9.96 11.45 -24.34
N LYS A 58 -8.79 11.38 -25.00
CA LYS A 58 -7.83 10.28 -24.85
C LYS A 58 -6.42 10.79 -24.69
N ASN A 59 -5.75 10.33 -23.65
CA ASN A 59 -4.36 10.67 -23.40
C ASN A 59 -3.58 9.49 -22.81
N ILE A 60 -2.26 9.50 -23.05
CA ILE A 60 -1.30 8.62 -22.39
C ILE A 60 -0.21 9.47 -21.72
N ARG A 61 0.24 9.01 -20.56
CA ARG A 61 1.38 9.58 -19.85
C ARG A 61 2.31 8.46 -19.46
N LEU A 62 3.58 8.62 -19.79
CA LEU A 62 4.66 7.73 -19.40
C LEU A 62 5.58 8.50 -18.46
N PHE A 63 5.96 7.87 -17.38
CA PHE A 63 6.92 8.37 -16.40
C PHE A 63 7.97 7.33 -16.17
N TYR A 64 9.20 7.68 -16.42
CA TYR A 64 10.34 6.94 -15.95
C TYR A 64 11.10 7.80 -14.98
N ARG A 65 11.43 7.24 -13.84
CA ARG A 65 12.26 7.92 -12.83
C ARG A 65 13.15 6.91 -12.12
N THR A 66 14.28 7.42 -11.68
CA THR A 66 15.15 6.70 -10.76
C THR A 66 15.16 7.39 -9.41
N ASN A 67 15.35 6.63 -8.37
CA ASN A 67 15.56 7.10 -7.00
C ASN A 67 16.46 6.14 -6.25
N THR A 68 17.06 6.64 -5.20
CA THR A 68 17.94 5.91 -4.29
C THR A 68 17.31 5.86 -2.91
N GLN A 69 17.74 4.89 -2.12
CA GLN A 69 17.41 4.78 -0.71
C GLN A 69 18.67 4.35 0.04
N GLU A 70 19.08 5.18 0.98
CA GLU A 70 20.18 4.91 1.87
C GLU A 70 19.80 3.84 2.90
N PRO A 71 20.76 2.99 3.34
CA PRO A 71 20.58 2.19 4.55
C PRO A 71 20.30 3.10 5.74
N SER A 72 19.52 2.66 6.70
CA SER A 72 19.35 3.38 7.96
C SER A 72 20.66 3.34 8.78
N VAL A 73 20.80 4.26 9.74
CA VAL A 73 21.94 4.22 10.67
C VAL A 73 21.97 2.90 11.43
N THR A 74 20.81 2.41 11.85
CA THR A 74 20.67 1.11 12.54
C THR A 74 21.10 -0.05 11.66
N ASP A 75 20.75 -0.04 10.38
CA ASP A 75 21.16 -1.10 9.43
C ASP A 75 22.69 -1.14 9.23
N LEU A 76 23.37 -0.03 9.45
CA LEU A 76 24.83 0.07 9.27
C LEU A 76 25.64 -0.20 10.56
N GLN A 77 24.99 -0.27 11.72
CA GLN A 77 25.65 -0.52 12.99
C GLN A 77 25.85 -2.03 13.21
N ASP A 78 27.10 -2.51 13.23
CA ASP A 78 27.46 -3.91 13.50
C ASP A 78 27.29 -4.27 15.00
N VAL A 79 26.24 -3.73 15.62
CA VAL A 79 25.90 -3.99 17.03
C VAL A 79 24.80 -5.02 17.09
N VAL A 80 25.00 -6.05 17.91
CA VAL A 80 24.00 -7.13 18.06
C VAL A 80 22.96 -6.70 19.08
N ASP A 81 21.71 -6.68 18.66
CA ASP A 81 20.57 -6.65 19.58
C ASP A 81 20.29 -8.07 20.08
N ASN A 82 20.49 -8.27 21.38
CA ASN A 82 20.27 -9.53 22.09
C ASN A 82 19.14 -9.43 23.11
N SER A 83 18.26 -8.48 22.98
CA SER A 83 17.09 -8.31 23.86
C SER A 83 16.17 -9.53 23.85
N ASN A 84 16.12 -10.24 22.71
CA ASN A 84 15.49 -11.54 22.58
C ASN A 84 16.54 -12.61 22.22
N PRO A 85 16.93 -13.50 23.17
CA PRO A 85 17.95 -14.52 22.92
C PRO A 85 17.65 -15.52 21.81
N LEU A 86 16.38 -15.65 21.40
CA LEU A 86 15.94 -16.50 20.29
C LEU A 86 15.84 -15.77 18.95
N SER A 87 15.95 -14.44 18.96
CA SER A 87 15.88 -13.62 17.75
C SER A 87 16.90 -12.49 17.88
N LEU A 88 18.12 -12.78 17.50
CA LEU A 88 19.21 -11.81 17.50
C LEU A 88 19.22 -11.04 16.19
N GLU A 89 19.47 -9.73 16.26
CA GLU A 89 19.58 -8.87 15.09
C GLU A 89 20.90 -8.08 15.13
N SER A 90 21.44 -7.78 13.96
CA SER A 90 22.62 -6.93 13.83
C SER A 90 22.51 -6.13 12.54
N GLY A 91 23.11 -4.96 12.51
CA GLY A 91 23.32 -4.25 11.26
C GLY A 91 24.46 -4.85 10.41
N ASN A 92 24.76 -4.19 9.31
CA ASN A 92 25.82 -4.56 8.37
C ASN A 92 26.44 -3.29 7.78
N SER A 93 27.63 -2.96 8.25
CA SER A 93 28.39 -1.78 7.82
C SER A 93 28.77 -1.81 6.32
N ASN A 94 28.67 -2.96 5.64
CA ASN A 94 29.00 -3.09 4.23
C ASN A 94 27.82 -2.80 3.28
N LEU A 95 26.66 -2.39 3.80
CA LEU A 95 25.50 -2.08 2.97
C LEU A 95 25.80 -0.95 1.99
N ARG A 96 25.24 -1.11 0.81
CA ARG A 96 25.21 -0.13 -0.26
C ARG A 96 23.82 0.48 -0.35
N GLN A 97 23.75 1.70 -0.86
CA GLN A 97 22.53 2.36 -1.22
C GLN A 97 21.78 1.53 -2.29
N SER A 98 20.48 1.37 -2.13
CA SER A 98 19.65 0.78 -3.17
C SER A 98 19.32 1.80 -4.26
N TYR A 99 19.20 1.33 -5.50
CA TYR A 99 18.92 2.14 -6.67
C TYR A 99 17.73 1.56 -7.43
N SER A 100 16.65 2.34 -7.51
CA SER A 100 15.38 1.92 -8.08
C SER A 100 15.10 2.61 -9.42
N HIS A 101 14.61 1.82 -10.38
CA HIS A 101 14.06 2.25 -11.66
C HIS A 101 12.56 2.06 -11.63
N THR A 102 11.79 3.13 -11.78
CA THR A 102 10.32 3.05 -11.83
C THR A 102 9.83 3.52 -13.18
N LEU A 103 9.12 2.64 -13.87
CA LEU A 103 8.35 2.97 -15.07
C LEU A 103 6.87 2.95 -14.72
N MET A 104 6.17 4.04 -15.04
CA MET A 104 4.71 4.15 -14.86
C MET A 104 4.08 4.63 -16.16
N SER A 105 3.03 3.94 -16.59
CA SER A 105 2.17 4.36 -17.71
C SER A 105 0.76 4.58 -17.20
N ARG A 106 0.12 5.67 -17.65
CA ARG A 106 -1.29 5.97 -17.40
C ARG A 106 -1.96 6.26 -18.72
N TYR A 107 -3.04 5.57 -19.01
CA TYR A 107 -3.90 5.81 -20.16
C TYR A 107 -5.30 6.17 -19.67
N GLY A 108 -5.88 7.22 -20.21
CA GLY A 108 -7.25 7.63 -19.94
C GLY A 108 -8.01 7.83 -21.25
N ALA A 109 -9.24 7.34 -21.29
CA ALA A 109 -10.16 7.56 -22.39
C ALA A 109 -11.58 7.80 -21.85
N ALA A 110 -12.30 8.76 -22.41
CA ALA A 110 -13.68 9.05 -22.08
C ALA A 110 -14.52 9.18 -23.36
N ASN A 111 -15.76 8.74 -23.30
CA ASN A 111 -16.72 8.94 -24.37
C ASN A 111 -17.93 9.67 -23.78
N SER A 112 -18.00 10.98 -24.02
CA SER A 112 -19.05 11.85 -23.47
C SER A 112 -20.44 11.50 -24.00
N GLN A 113 -20.55 11.02 -25.25
CA GLN A 113 -21.85 10.65 -25.84
C GLN A 113 -22.45 9.40 -25.21
N ARG A 114 -21.58 8.42 -24.84
CA ARG A 114 -22.00 7.18 -24.19
C ARG A 114 -21.89 7.26 -22.67
N GLY A 115 -21.29 8.31 -22.11
CA GLY A 115 -21.02 8.44 -20.68
C GLY A 115 -20.04 7.41 -20.14
N THR A 116 -19.22 6.78 -21.01
CA THR A 116 -18.27 5.74 -20.58
C THR A 116 -16.87 6.29 -20.39
N SER A 117 -16.13 5.71 -19.46
CA SER A 117 -14.74 6.03 -19.21
C SER A 117 -13.89 4.78 -19.06
N PHE A 118 -12.65 4.86 -19.48
CA PHE A 118 -11.65 3.82 -19.28
C PHE A 118 -10.36 4.45 -18.77
N PHE A 119 -9.83 3.86 -17.72
CA PHE A 119 -8.53 4.23 -17.17
C PHE A 119 -7.69 2.97 -16.99
N ALA A 120 -6.42 3.03 -17.39
CA ALA A 120 -5.45 1.98 -17.15
C ALA A 120 -4.15 2.58 -16.61
N MET A 121 -3.56 1.91 -15.64
CA MET A 121 -2.26 2.23 -15.08
C MET A 121 -1.40 0.97 -15.00
N VAL A 122 -0.17 1.07 -15.48
CA VAL A 122 0.88 0.06 -15.30
C VAL A 122 2.01 0.72 -14.55
N SER A 123 2.50 0.09 -13.50
CA SER A 123 3.67 0.56 -12.75
C SER A 123 4.60 -0.62 -12.53
N THR A 124 5.87 -0.43 -12.81
CA THR A 124 6.92 -1.44 -12.56
C THR A 124 8.11 -0.75 -11.90
N THR A 125 8.56 -1.29 -10.78
CA THR A 125 9.77 -0.86 -10.07
C THR A 125 10.73 -2.03 -9.98
N GLN A 126 11.95 -1.83 -10.47
CA GLN A 126 13.09 -2.74 -10.31
C GLN A 126 14.12 -2.06 -9.42
N THR A 127 14.66 -2.77 -8.43
CA THR A 127 15.67 -2.22 -7.52
C THR A 127 16.94 -3.05 -7.56
N ASN A 128 18.05 -2.36 -7.81
CA ASN A 128 19.40 -2.89 -7.67
C ASN A 128 19.91 -2.63 -6.26
N HIS A 129 20.75 -3.51 -5.72
CA HIS A 129 21.23 -3.46 -4.34
C HIS A 129 20.08 -3.30 -3.33
N TYR A 130 18.96 -3.97 -3.59
CA TYR A 130 17.80 -3.96 -2.69
C TYR A 130 18.24 -4.41 -1.30
N ILE A 131 17.93 -3.61 -0.27
CA ILE A 131 18.24 -3.94 1.13
C ILE A 131 17.16 -4.89 1.61
N THR A 132 17.56 -6.07 2.02
CA THR A 132 16.69 -7.18 2.42
C THR A 132 17.35 -7.96 3.55
N SER A 133 16.66 -8.98 4.08
CA SER A 133 17.13 -9.73 5.23
C SER A 133 17.91 -10.99 4.83
N SER A 134 18.96 -11.27 5.61
CA SER A 134 19.64 -12.57 5.67
C SER A 134 19.39 -13.16 7.06
N THR A 135 18.66 -14.27 7.12
CA THR A 135 18.32 -14.95 8.36
C THR A 135 19.02 -16.30 8.45
N PHE A 136 19.73 -16.52 9.53
CA PHE A 136 20.31 -17.82 9.89
C PHE A 136 19.55 -18.40 11.07
N THR A 137 19.07 -19.65 10.95
CA THR A 137 18.40 -20.38 12.01
C THR A 137 19.33 -21.52 12.48
N ALA A 138 19.66 -21.54 13.77
CA ALA A 138 20.52 -22.54 14.35
C ALA A 138 19.76 -23.87 14.59
N ALA A 139 20.16 -24.94 13.91
CA ALA A 139 19.60 -26.26 14.15
C ALA A 139 20.04 -26.88 15.49
N GLN A 140 21.16 -26.45 16.03
CA GLN A 140 21.75 -26.80 17.31
C GLN A 140 22.51 -25.59 17.87
N ASP A 141 22.89 -25.64 19.16
CA ASP A 141 23.71 -24.57 19.74
C ASP A 141 24.94 -24.31 18.85
N THR A 142 25.06 -23.09 18.36
CA THR A 142 26.05 -22.70 17.36
C THR A 142 26.69 -21.38 17.76
N THR A 143 27.99 -21.23 17.50
CA THR A 143 28.67 -19.92 17.60
C THR A 143 28.98 -19.45 16.18
N LEU A 144 28.49 -18.27 15.83
CA LEU A 144 28.74 -17.65 14.54
C LEU A 144 30.19 -17.11 14.46
N GLU A 145 30.68 -16.82 13.24
CA GLU A 145 32.05 -16.33 13.00
C GLU A 145 32.36 -15.03 13.76
N ASN A 146 31.36 -14.19 14.01
CA ASN A 146 31.47 -12.96 14.80
C ASN A 146 31.41 -13.20 16.34
N GLY A 147 31.45 -14.45 16.80
CA GLY A 147 31.42 -14.83 18.21
C GLY A 147 30.02 -14.85 18.86
N ILE A 148 28.97 -14.58 18.10
CA ILE A 148 27.59 -14.65 18.60
C ILE A 148 27.21 -16.10 18.84
N ARG A 149 26.74 -16.41 20.07
CA ARG A 149 26.21 -17.72 20.42
C ARG A 149 24.70 -17.73 20.19
N LEU A 150 24.24 -18.64 19.33
CA LEU A 150 22.84 -18.95 19.09
C LEU A 150 22.49 -20.29 19.78
N LEU A 151 21.37 -20.28 20.48
CA LEU A 151 20.77 -21.52 21.00
C LEU A 151 20.07 -22.26 19.87
N SER A 152 19.86 -23.57 20.07
CA SER A 152 19.06 -24.37 19.13
C SER A 152 17.68 -23.74 18.89
N GLY A 153 17.29 -23.56 17.63
CA GLY A 153 16.08 -22.85 17.22
C GLY A 153 16.21 -21.32 17.19
N GLY A 154 17.31 -20.75 17.71
CA GLY A 154 17.57 -19.31 17.66
C GLY A 154 17.83 -18.82 16.24
N GLN A 155 17.47 -17.58 15.97
CA GLN A 155 17.65 -16.90 14.68
C GLN A 155 18.61 -15.72 14.82
N PHE A 156 19.39 -15.51 13.79
CA PHE A 156 20.21 -14.31 13.62
C PHE A 156 19.87 -13.67 12.28
N THR A 157 19.44 -12.41 12.31
CA THR A 157 19.05 -11.67 11.13
C THR A 157 19.91 -10.44 10.96
N GLN A 158 20.38 -10.20 9.74
CA GLN A 158 21.09 -8.99 9.35
C GLN A 158 20.66 -8.51 7.97
N PRO A 159 20.68 -7.19 7.71
CA PRO A 159 20.38 -6.65 6.39
C PRO A 159 21.53 -6.94 5.41
N VAL A 160 21.16 -7.24 4.16
CA VAL A 160 22.09 -7.49 3.05
C VAL A 160 21.58 -6.85 1.77
N ASN A 161 22.49 -6.51 0.84
CA ASN A 161 22.08 -6.08 -0.48
C ASN A 161 21.92 -7.25 -1.42
N MET A 162 20.78 -7.34 -2.08
CA MET A 162 20.52 -8.33 -3.13
C MET A 162 19.95 -7.67 -4.38
N ASN A 163 20.25 -8.25 -5.54
CA ASN A 163 19.63 -7.83 -6.79
C ASN A 163 18.40 -8.70 -7.11
N GLY A 164 17.52 -8.14 -7.93
CA GLY A 164 16.38 -8.88 -8.45
C GLY A 164 15.05 -8.57 -7.78
N TYR A 165 14.97 -7.53 -6.94
CA TYR A 165 13.67 -7.01 -6.50
C TYR A 165 12.90 -6.45 -7.70
N LEU A 166 11.65 -6.87 -7.82
CA LEU A 166 10.71 -6.41 -8.86
C LEU A 166 9.32 -6.27 -8.27
N ASN A 167 8.70 -5.12 -8.46
CA ASN A 167 7.29 -4.90 -8.13
C ASN A 167 6.58 -4.37 -9.36
N SER A 168 5.54 -5.05 -9.81
CA SER A 168 4.73 -4.67 -10.98
C SER A 168 3.27 -4.67 -10.61
N LYS A 169 2.55 -3.62 -11.00
CA LYS A 169 1.11 -3.48 -10.77
C LYS A 169 0.43 -2.98 -12.04
N VAL A 170 -0.66 -3.64 -12.41
CA VAL A 170 -1.60 -3.21 -13.43
C VAL A 170 -2.93 -2.92 -12.75
N PHE A 171 -3.51 -1.78 -13.04
CA PHE A 171 -4.84 -1.40 -12.56
C PHE A 171 -5.64 -0.86 -13.73
N THR A 172 -6.86 -1.34 -13.88
CA THR A 172 -7.80 -0.82 -14.87
C THR A 172 -9.14 -0.52 -14.23
N THR A 173 -9.79 0.55 -14.71
CA THR A 173 -11.17 0.90 -14.36
C THR A 173 -11.94 1.14 -15.64
N TYR A 174 -13.12 0.53 -15.76
CA TYR A 174 -14.08 0.80 -16.81
C TYR A 174 -15.39 1.27 -16.18
N GLY A 175 -15.77 2.51 -16.48
CA GLY A 175 -16.98 3.14 -15.98
C GLY A 175 -18.05 3.22 -17.07
N LEU A 176 -19.28 2.88 -16.71
CA LEU A 176 -20.44 2.98 -17.58
C LEU A 176 -21.68 3.48 -16.82
N PRO A 177 -22.56 4.26 -17.46
CA PRO A 177 -23.81 4.68 -16.86
C PRO A 177 -24.84 3.56 -16.94
N LEU A 178 -25.59 3.41 -15.86
CA LEU A 178 -26.81 2.57 -15.80
C LEU A 178 -28.03 3.51 -15.75
N SER A 179 -28.48 3.96 -16.92
CA SER A 179 -29.52 4.99 -17.03
C SER A 179 -30.83 4.59 -16.37
N PHE A 180 -31.18 3.28 -16.41
CA PHE A 180 -32.40 2.76 -15.80
C PHE A 180 -32.39 2.81 -14.26
N LEU A 181 -31.20 2.90 -13.63
CA LEU A 181 -31.03 3.07 -12.17
C LEU A 181 -30.55 4.47 -11.81
N SER A 182 -30.42 5.39 -12.77
CA SER A 182 -29.77 6.68 -12.56
C SER A 182 -28.47 6.55 -11.75
N SER A 183 -27.60 5.64 -12.18
CA SER A 183 -26.41 5.24 -11.43
C SER A 183 -25.22 5.05 -12.36
N GLY A 184 -24.02 5.06 -11.81
CA GLY A 184 -22.78 4.69 -12.50
C GLY A 184 -22.25 3.35 -11.98
N LEU A 185 -21.77 2.51 -12.88
CA LEU A 185 -21.12 1.25 -12.55
C LEU A 185 -19.67 1.29 -12.99
N ASN A 186 -18.75 0.98 -12.07
CA ASN A 186 -17.33 0.86 -12.35
C ASN A 186 -16.86 -0.59 -12.12
N PHE A 187 -16.11 -1.10 -13.10
CA PHE A 187 -15.38 -2.37 -13.02
C PHE A 187 -13.90 -2.05 -12.80
N ASN A 188 -13.34 -2.55 -11.71
CA ASN A 188 -11.94 -2.39 -11.38
C ASN A 188 -11.25 -3.75 -11.46
N THR A 189 -10.11 -3.81 -12.15
CA THR A 189 -9.28 -5.01 -12.19
C THR A 189 -7.87 -4.67 -11.79
N THR A 190 -7.30 -5.45 -10.88
CA THR A 190 -5.93 -5.30 -10.40
C THR A 190 -5.15 -6.58 -10.64
N PHE A 191 -3.97 -6.46 -11.21
CA PHE A 191 -2.95 -7.49 -11.20
C PHE A 191 -1.71 -6.95 -10.50
N SER A 192 -1.14 -7.73 -9.59
CA SER A 192 0.12 -7.38 -8.92
C SER A 192 1.08 -8.56 -8.96
N TYR A 193 2.36 -8.25 -9.10
CA TYR A 193 3.44 -9.22 -9.03
C TYR A 193 4.60 -8.59 -8.27
N THR A 194 5.02 -9.25 -7.19
CA THR A 194 6.19 -8.84 -6.41
C THR A 194 7.17 -10.01 -6.33
N LEU A 195 8.42 -9.75 -6.64
CA LEU A 195 9.54 -10.66 -6.44
C LEU A 195 10.49 -10.02 -5.43
N THR A 196 10.61 -10.62 -4.26
CA THR A 196 11.49 -10.16 -3.18
C THR A 196 12.60 -11.20 -2.98
N PRO A 197 13.85 -10.85 -3.24
CA PRO A 197 14.98 -11.72 -2.91
C PRO A 197 15.32 -11.60 -1.43
N GLY A 198 15.79 -12.67 -0.81
CA GLY A 198 16.32 -12.72 0.54
C GLY A 198 17.26 -13.90 0.71
N GLN A 199 17.83 -14.08 1.90
CA GLN A 199 18.75 -15.17 2.19
C GLN A 199 18.34 -15.90 3.47
N VAL A 200 18.30 -17.22 3.41
CA VAL A 200 18.00 -18.09 4.55
C VAL A 200 19.05 -19.18 4.64
N ASN A 201 19.73 -19.28 5.78
CA ASN A 201 20.82 -20.22 6.01
C ASN A 201 21.88 -20.23 4.88
N GLY A 202 22.26 -19.03 4.40
CA GLY A 202 23.22 -18.85 3.32
C GLY A 202 22.68 -19.14 1.90
N GLN A 203 21.42 -19.58 1.77
CA GLN A 203 20.80 -19.89 0.49
C GLN A 203 19.87 -18.77 0.05
N VAL A 204 19.89 -18.44 -1.23
CA VAL A 204 19.01 -17.41 -1.81
C VAL A 204 17.57 -17.93 -1.84
N ASN A 205 16.68 -17.24 -1.15
CA ASN A 205 15.24 -17.42 -1.28
C ASN A 205 14.63 -16.28 -2.08
N LYS A 206 13.76 -16.59 -3.03
CA LYS A 206 12.99 -15.63 -3.80
C LYS A 206 11.52 -15.84 -3.50
N SER A 207 10.93 -14.91 -2.77
CA SER A 207 9.48 -14.87 -2.54
C SER A 207 8.80 -14.20 -3.74
N ARG A 208 7.83 -14.89 -4.33
CA ARG A 208 7.00 -14.42 -5.44
C ARG A 208 5.57 -14.32 -4.98
N SER A 209 5.04 -13.12 -4.97
CA SER A 209 3.62 -12.87 -4.66
C SER A 209 2.92 -12.40 -5.92
N THR A 210 1.88 -13.12 -6.34
CA THR A 210 1.01 -12.74 -7.46
C THR A 210 -0.38 -12.51 -6.94
N GLY A 211 -0.94 -11.32 -7.19
CA GLY A 211 -2.28 -10.94 -6.78
C GLY A 211 -3.19 -10.67 -7.98
N LEU A 212 -4.42 -11.15 -7.92
CA LEU A 212 -5.49 -10.87 -8.86
C LEU A 212 -6.67 -10.30 -8.08
N GLY A 213 -7.10 -9.09 -8.43
CA GLY A 213 -8.22 -8.41 -7.79
C GLY A 213 -9.29 -8.01 -8.78
N GLN A 214 -10.54 -8.11 -8.37
CA GLN A 214 -11.70 -7.65 -9.11
C GLN A 214 -12.61 -6.85 -8.20
N GLY A 215 -12.91 -5.61 -8.61
CA GLY A 215 -13.80 -4.70 -7.90
C GLY A 215 -15.00 -4.30 -8.75
N LEU A 216 -16.13 -4.06 -8.08
CA LEU A 216 -17.34 -3.50 -8.64
C LEU A 216 -17.80 -2.35 -7.75
N VAL A 217 -18.14 -1.20 -8.33
CA VAL A 217 -18.69 -0.06 -7.59
C VAL A 217 -19.91 0.46 -8.34
N LEU A 218 -21.05 0.38 -7.70
CA LEU A 218 -22.31 0.97 -8.15
C LEU A 218 -22.58 2.21 -7.29
N SER A 219 -22.58 3.39 -7.90
CA SER A 219 -22.86 4.66 -7.21
C SER A 219 -24.08 5.33 -7.81
N SER A 220 -24.95 5.83 -6.96
CA SER A 220 -26.16 6.53 -7.38
C SER A 220 -25.85 7.94 -7.90
N ASN A 221 -26.70 8.38 -8.81
CA ASN A 221 -26.79 9.78 -9.25
C ASN A 221 -28.28 10.15 -9.38
N ILE A 222 -29.08 9.77 -8.35
CA ILE A 222 -30.54 9.87 -8.38
C ILE A 222 -30.96 11.29 -8.03
N SER A 223 -30.51 11.81 -6.90
CA SER A 223 -30.82 13.16 -6.42
C SER A 223 -29.88 13.57 -5.27
N GLU A 224 -29.88 14.85 -4.93
CA GLU A 224 -29.19 15.37 -3.74
C GLU A 224 -29.73 14.79 -2.41
N LYS A 225 -30.94 14.22 -2.44
CA LYS A 225 -31.62 13.67 -1.24
C LYS A 225 -31.36 12.17 -1.04
N VAL A 226 -30.99 11.46 -2.10
CA VAL A 226 -30.75 10.02 -2.07
C VAL A 226 -29.41 9.75 -2.74
N ASP A 227 -28.45 9.33 -1.95
CA ASP A 227 -27.16 8.91 -2.41
C ASP A 227 -26.80 7.55 -1.81
N PHE A 228 -26.43 6.60 -2.67
CA PHE A 228 -25.94 5.31 -2.24
C PHE A 228 -24.71 4.87 -3.03
N THR A 229 -23.88 4.08 -2.38
CA THR A 229 -22.76 3.38 -3.01
C THR A 229 -22.75 1.94 -2.54
N LEU A 230 -22.78 1.01 -3.49
CA LEU A 230 -22.52 -0.40 -3.23
C LEU A 230 -21.17 -0.75 -3.84
N SER A 231 -20.32 -1.42 -3.11
CA SER A 231 -19.03 -1.85 -3.61
C SER A 231 -18.67 -3.26 -3.17
N TYR A 232 -17.96 -3.92 -4.05
CA TYR A 232 -17.34 -5.21 -3.80
C TYR A 232 -15.92 -5.16 -4.32
N ASP A 233 -14.95 -5.62 -3.54
CA ASP A 233 -13.57 -5.84 -3.93
C ASP A 233 -13.13 -7.20 -3.40
N GLY A 234 -12.68 -8.08 -4.29
CA GLY A 234 -12.15 -9.38 -3.96
C GLY A 234 -10.77 -9.56 -4.58
N SER A 235 -9.80 -10.03 -3.80
CA SER A 235 -8.42 -10.22 -4.23
C SER A 235 -7.91 -11.59 -3.81
N TYR A 236 -7.30 -12.30 -4.74
CA TYR A 236 -6.66 -13.59 -4.51
C TYR A 236 -5.15 -13.48 -4.70
N TYR A 237 -4.40 -13.97 -3.73
CA TYR A 237 -2.94 -13.92 -3.70
C TYR A 237 -2.35 -15.31 -3.71
N ILE A 238 -1.30 -15.50 -4.52
CA ILE A 238 -0.52 -16.71 -4.64
C ILE A 238 0.92 -16.37 -4.22
N VAL A 239 1.39 -16.95 -3.13
CA VAL A 239 2.75 -16.76 -2.61
C VAL A 239 3.56 -18.03 -2.82
N LYS A 240 4.73 -17.90 -3.46
CA LYS A 240 5.66 -19.01 -3.71
C LYS A 240 7.08 -18.61 -3.36
N ASN A 241 7.77 -19.47 -2.63
CA ASN A 241 9.15 -19.34 -2.20
C ASN A 241 10.02 -20.40 -2.87
N THR A 242 11.24 -20.02 -3.28
CA THR A 242 12.13 -20.95 -3.98
C THR A 242 12.86 -21.92 -3.04
N PHE A 243 13.25 -21.45 -1.85
CA PHE A 243 14.00 -22.24 -0.89
C PHE A 243 13.15 -22.72 0.29
N GLN A 244 12.08 -21.99 0.64
CA GLN A 244 11.19 -22.33 1.75
C GLN A 244 9.76 -22.60 1.26
N PRO A 245 9.51 -23.75 0.58
CA PRO A 245 8.17 -24.04 0.04
C PRO A 245 7.10 -24.22 1.12
N GLN A 246 7.48 -24.46 2.38
CA GLN A 246 6.57 -24.48 3.54
C GLN A 246 5.93 -23.10 3.81
N LEU A 247 6.54 -22.01 3.35
CA LEU A 247 5.96 -20.66 3.42
C LEU A 247 5.06 -20.33 2.21
N ASN A 248 4.91 -21.28 1.27
CA ASN A 248 3.97 -21.10 0.17
C ASN A 248 2.56 -21.05 0.73
N ASN A 249 1.83 -20.01 0.36
CA ASN A 249 0.46 -19.85 0.83
C ASN A 249 -0.37 -19.08 -0.21
N ASN A 250 -1.63 -19.48 -0.33
CA ASN A 250 -2.61 -18.77 -1.11
C ASN A 250 -3.67 -18.23 -0.16
N TYR A 251 -4.00 -16.97 -0.30
CA TYR A 251 -5.03 -16.37 0.52
C TYR A 251 -5.97 -15.50 -0.31
N TYR A 252 -7.18 -15.36 0.19
CA TYR A 252 -8.23 -14.55 -0.38
C TYR A 252 -8.67 -13.51 0.63
N TYR A 253 -8.92 -12.30 0.15
CA TYR A 253 -9.46 -11.18 0.90
C TYR A 253 -10.57 -10.55 0.11
N GLN A 254 -11.71 -10.27 0.76
CA GLN A 254 -12.78 -9.49 0.16
C GLN A 254 -13.35 -8.45 1.11
N VAL A 255 -13.83 -7.37 0.53
CA VAL A 255 -14.67 -6.37 1.18
C VAL A 255 -15.92 -6.15 0.34
N ALA A 256 -17.09 -6.32 0.94
CA ALA A 256 -18.35 -5.88 0.37
C ALA A 256 -18.90 -4.76 1.23
N SER A 257 -19.25 -3.61 0.64
CA SER A 257 -19.77 -2.49 1.41
C SER A 257 -20.99 -1.83 0.76
N ALA A 258 -21.83 -1.27 1.63
CA ALA A 258 -23.01 -0.50 1.27
C ALA A 258 -23.02 0.80 2.09
N ARG A 259 -23.07 1.93 1.42
CA ARG A 259 -23.25 3.25 2.01
C ARG A 259 -24.54 3.84 1.52
N LEU A 260 -25.32 4.43 2.42
CA LEU A 260 -26.57 5.11 2.11
C LEU A 260 -26.61 6.45 2.85
N ASN A 261 -26.97 7.51 2.14
CA ASN A 261 -27.21 8.83 2.66
C ASN A 261 -28.58 9.31 2.18
N LEU A 262 -29.45 9.64 3.11
CA LEU A 262 -30.82 10.10 2.85
C LEU A 262 -31.08 11.44 3.52
N ILE A 263 -31.65 12.37 2.78
CA ILE A 263 -32.24 13.59 3.34
C ILE A 263 -33.75 13.44 3.32
N LEU A 264 -34.30 13.15 4.47
CA LEU A 264 -35.71 12.93 4.69
C LEU A 264 -36.47 14.27 4.85
N PRO A 265 -37.84 14.28 4.83
CA PRO A 265 -38.63 15.47 5.19
C PRO A 265 -38.20 16.05 6.53
N ALA A 266 -38.45 17.33 6.72
CA ALA A 266 -38.03 18.11 7.89
C ALA A 266 -36.52 18.20 8.11
N GLN A 267 -35.73 18.07 7.02
CA GLN A 267 -34.28 18.19 7.03
C GLN A 267 -33.59 17.15 7.93
N ILE A 268 -34.21 15.99 8.11
CA ILE A 268 -33.60 14.86 8.83
C ILE A 268 -32.62 14.16 7.87
N VAL A 269 -31.39 13.96 8.31
CA VAL A 269 -30.35 13.29 7.55
C VAL A 269 -30.10 11.93 8.20
N PHE A 270 -30.24 10.87 7.42
CA PHE A 270 -29.89 9.51 7.80
C PHE A 270 -28.71 9.06 6.99
N ARG A 271 -27.65 8.58 7.66
CA ARG A 271 -26.48 8.00 7.02
C ARG A 271 -26.20 6.64 7.64
N THR A 272 -25.86 5.69 6.80
CA THR A 272 -25.41 4.38 7.27
C THR A 272 -24.35 3.82 6.34
N ASP A 273 -23.37 3.17 6.92
CA ASP A 273 -22.38 2.39 6.21
C ASP A 273 -22.24 1.00 6.82
N PHE A 274 -22.33 0.03 5.96
CA PHE A 274 -22.13 -1.38 6.27
C PHE A 274 -20.97 -1.92 5.45
N SER A 275 -20.06 -2.68 6.06
CA SER A 275 -19.04 -3.42 5.34
C SER A 275 -18.89 -4.81 5.92
N HIS A 276 -18.76 -5.79 5.05
CA HIS A 276 -18.43 -7.16 5.38
C HIS A 276 -17.05 -7.48 4.83
N GLN A 277 -16.17 -7.99 5.70
CA GLN A 277 -14.81 -8.37 5.36
C GLN A 277 -14.63 -9.87 5.61
N LEU A 278 -13.90 -10.52 4.70
CA LEU A 278 -13.58 -11.94 4.79
C LEU A 278 -12.11 -12.15 4.44
N TYR A 279 -11.43 -12.88 5.30
CA TYR A 279 -10.08 -13.40 5.08
C TYR A 279 -10.12 -14.91 5.08
N ALA A 280 -9.57 -15.55 4.07
CA ALA A 280 -9.47 -16.99 3.94
C ALA A 280 -8.08 -17.39 3.44
N GLY A 281 -7.54 -18.52 3.93
CA GLY A 281 -6.19 -18.99 3.62
C GLY A 281 -5.09 -18.34 4.46
N LEU A 282 -5.45 -17.65 5.54
CA LEU A 282 -4.52 -17.20 6.57
C LEU A 282 -4.18 -18.36 7.51
N SER A 283 -3.33 -18.13 8.53
CA SER A 283 -3.14 -19.08 9.62
C SER A 283 -4.47 -19.36 10.31
N ASP A 284 -4.67 -20.57 10.82
CA ASP A 284 -6.00 -21.08 11.23
C ASP A 284 -6.80 -20.14 12.16
N SER A 285 -6.12 -19.43 13.07
CA SER A 285 -6.75 -18.48 13.98
C SER A 285 -7.11 -17.13 13.35
N TYR A 286 -6.65 -16.85 12.13
CA TYR A 286 -6.82 -15.56 11.43
C TYR A 286 -7.75 -15.63 10.22
N ASN A 287 -8.24 -16.83 9.87
CA ASN A 287 -9.33 -16.98 8.91
C ASN A 287 -10.61 -16.47 9.56
N GLN A 288 -11.02 -15.26 9.21
CA GLN A 288 -12.14 -14.60 9.87
C GLN A 288 -13.03 -13.89 8.86
N GLN A 289 -14.28 -13.75 9.27
CA GLN A 289 -15.22 -12.84 8.65
C GLN A 289 -15.84 -11.97 9.73
N TYR A 290 -16.02 -10.70 9.44
CA TYR A 290 -16.66 -9.77 10.33
C TYR A 290 -17.39 -8.66 9.56
N ALA A 291 -18.39 -8.09 10.20
CA ALA A 291 -19.18 -7.03 9.64
C ALA A 291 -19.08 -5.78 10.53
N LEU A 292 -18.82 -4.65 9.90
CA LEU A 292 -18.87 -3.33 10.53
C LEU A 292 -20.14 -2.62 10.08
N TRP A 293 -20.91 -2.13 11.02
CA TRP A 293 -22.11 -1.36 10.72
C TRP A 293 -22.14 -0.09 11.55
N ASN A 294 -22.12 1.05 10.86
CA ASN A 294 -22.23 2.37 11.44
C ASN A 294 -23.52 3.03 10.96
N ALA A 295 -24.13 3.81 11.81
CA ALA A 295 -25.31 4.60 11.44
C ALA A 295 -25.31 5.94 12.14
N SER A 296 -25.92 6.94 11.52
CA SER A 296 -26.13 8.24 12.12
C SER A 296 -27.48 8.82 11.71
N ILE A 297 -28.09 9.56 12.62
CA ILE A 297 -29.25 10.38 12.37
C ILE A 297 -28.94 11.80 12.82
N GLY A 298 -29.23 12.77 11.98
CA GLY A 298 -29.00 14.17 12.24
C GLY A 298 -30.16 15.02 11.73
N LYS A 299 -30.15 16.28 12.12
CA LYS A 299 -31.09 17.29 11.64
C LYS A 299 -30.29 18.51 11.20
N LYS A 300 -30.55 18.95 9.98
CA LYS A 300 -30.07 20.25 9.52
C LYS A 300 -30.83 21.36 10.20
N ILE A 301 -30.10 22.35 10.66
CA ILE A 301 -30.60 23.49 11.42
C ILE A 301 -30.01 24.80 10.86
N PHE A 302 -30.60 25.91 11.24
CA PHE A 302 -30.31 27.25 10.73
C PHE A 302 -30.72 27.47 9.27
N SER A 303 -30.77 28.73 8.87
CA SER A 303 -31.08 29.13 7.50
C SER A 303 -30.03 28.57 6.53
N GLU A 304 -30.46 28.17 5.33
CA GLU A 304 -29.60 27.61 4.28
C GLU A 304 -28.84 26.32 4.70
N ASP A 305 -29.42 25.55 5.65
CA ASP A 305 -28.83 24.28 6.13
C ASP A 305 -27.39 24.42 6.67
N ARG A 306 -27.07 25.58 7.28
CA ARG A 306 -25.69 25.88 7.73
C ARG A 306 -25.24 25.04 8.91
N GLY A 307 -26.16 24.51 9.70
CA GLY A 307 -25.81 23.65 10.82
C GLY A 307 -26.38 22.25 10.69
N GLU A 308 -25.76 21.31 11.33
CA GLU A 308 -26.26 19.96 11.51
C GLU A 308 -25.93 19.49 12.93
N ILE A 309 -26.91 18.96 13.63
CA ILE A 309 -26.75 18.25 14.90
C ILE A 309 -27.21 16.83 14.72
N GLY A 310 -26.44 15.86 15.21
CA GLY A 310 -26.77 14.47 15.05
C GLY A 310 -26.12 13.56 16.08
N VAL A 311 -26.58 12.33 16.06
CA VAL A 311 -26.02 11.22 16.86
C VAL A 311 -25.55 10.14 15.89
N SER A 312 -24.37 9.64 16.13
CA SER A 312 -23.76 8.52 15.39
C SER A 312 -23.52 7.37 16.34
N ILE A 313 -23.73 6.16 15.85
CA ILE A 313 -23.31 4.92 16.49
C ILE A 313 -22.31 4.22 15.57
N PHE A 314 -21.21 3.78 16.14
CA PHE A 314 -20.15 3.06 15.45
C PHE A 314 -20.11 1.63 15.95
N ASP A 315 -19.82 0.71 15.03
CA ASP A 315 -19.72 -0.73 15.28
C ASP A 315 -20.96 -1.28 16.02
N LEU A 316 -22.14 -1.12 15.40
CA LEU A 316 -23.42 -1.63 15.90
C LEU A 316 -23.42 -3.11 16.23
N LEU A 317 -22.58 -3.90 15.53
CA LEU A 317 -22.51 -5.35 15.69
C LEU A 317 -21.43 -5.80 16.69
N GLY A 318 -20.59 -4.88 17.17
CA GLY A 318 -19.51 -5.20 18.12
C GLY A 318 -18.47 -6.14 17.52
N GLN A 319 -18.24 -6.09 16.22
CA GLN A 319 -17.34 -7.01 15.50
C GLN A 319 -16.09 -6.31 14.96
N ASN A 320 -15.85 -5.07 15.37
CA ASN A 320 -14.70 -4.32 14.86
C ASN A 320 -13.38 -5.01 15.24
N THR A 321 -12.56 -5.29 14.21
CA THR A 321 -11.23 -5.87 14.36
C THR A 321 -10.36 -5.42 13.19
N SER A 322 -9.06 -5.39 13.38
CA SER A 322 -8.11 -5.10 12.33
C SER A 322 -7.20 -6.31 12.12
N ILE A 323 -7.20 -6.85 10.91
CA ILE A 323 -6.35 -7.96 10.50
C ILE A 323 -5.49 -7.52 9.34
N SER A 324 -4.20 -7.81 9.42
CA SER A 324 -3.26 -7.58 8.33
C SER A 324 -2.33 -8.77 8.15
N ARG A 325 -1.96 -9.04 6.90
CA ARG A 325 -0.94 -10.03 6.55
C ARG A 325 0.27 -9.34 5.93
N GLU A 326 1.43 -9.66 6.46
CA GLU A 326 2.72 -9.31 5.88
C GLU A 326 3.40 -10.57 5.33
N VAL A 327 3.89 -10.50 4.11
CA VAL A 327 4.65 -11.57 3.47
C VAL A 327 6.00 -11.02 3.08
N THR A 328 7.03 -11.54 3.70
CA THR A 328 8.42 -11.23 3.38
C THR A 328 9.10 -12.44 2.73
N GLU A 329 10.37 -12.32 2.42
CA GLU A 329 11.20 -13.41 1.89
C GLU A 329 11.60 -14.43 2.97
N THR A 330 11.43 -14.10 4.25
CA THR A 330 11.88 -14.92 5.39
C THR A 330 10.73 -15.38 6.27
N TYR A 331 9.61 -14.65 6.33
CA TYR A 331 8.45 -15.02 7.16
C TYR A 331 7.11 -14.59 6.54
N VAL A 332 6.05 -15.17 7.08
CA VAL A 332 4.66 -14.71 6.90
C VAL A 332 4.11 -14.39 8.28
N GLN A 333 3.60 -13.18 8.45
CA GLN A 333 3.05 -12.70 9.72
C GLN A 333 1.59 -12.27 9.54
N ASP A 334 0.71 -12.82 10.38
CA ASP A 334 -0.67 -12.36 10.53
C ASP A 334 -0.79 -11.58 11.84
N THR A 335 -1.27 -10.35 11.76
CA THR A 335 -1.43 -9.47 12.90
C THR A 335 -2.90 -9.13 13.08
N GLN A 336 -3.42 -9.32 14.28
CA GLN A 336 -4.74 -8.83 14.71
C GLN A 336 -4.55 -7.77 15.78
N THR A 337 -5.17 -6.62 15.57
CA THR A 337 -5.12 -5.49 16.50
C THR A 337 -6.51 -5.25 17.07
N GLU A 338 -6.60 -5.12 18.39
CA GLU A 338 -7.83 -4.68 19.05
C GLU A 338 -8.08 -3.21 18.72
N VAL A 339 -9.32 -2.91 18.37
CA VAL A 339 -9.80 -1.57 18.01
C VAL A 339 -10.98 -1.19 18.88
N LEU A 340 -11.40 0.08 18.84
CA LEU A 340 -12.58 0.53 19.59
C LEU A 340 -13.81 -0.30 19.19
N GLY A 341 -14.50 -0.85 20.17
CA GLY A 341 -15.80 -1.50 20.00
C GLY A 341 -16.93 -0.49 19.81
N THR A 342 -18.18 -0.90 20.10
CA THR A 342 -19.35 -0.05 19.92
C THR A 342 -19.31 1.23 20.78
N TYR A 343 -19.47 2.40 20.14
CA TYR A 343 -19.56 3.68 20.84
C TYR A 343 -20.53 4.64 20.15
N PHE A 344 -20.98 5.64 20.92
CA PHE A 344 -21.87 6.70 20.44
C PHE A 344 -21.14 8.03 20.41
N MET A 345 -21.48 8.87 19.44
CA MET A 345 -20.96 10.22 19.31
C MET A 345 -22.07 11.21 19.00
N VAL A 346 -22.09 12.33 19.70
CA VAL A 346 -22.92 13.49 19.37
C VAL A 346 -22.08 14.44 18.53
N ASN A 347 -22.59 14.82 17.38
CA ASN A 347 -21.90 15.67 16.43
C ASN A 347 -22.68 16.99 16.25
N PHE A 348 -21.95 18.08 16.21
CA PHE A 348 -22.45 19.36 15.77
C PHE A 348 -21.49 19.93 14.72
N SER A 349 -22.02 20.28 13.56
CA SER A 349 -21.24 20.94 12.50
C SER A 349 -21.91 22.25 12.11
N TYR A 350 -21.10 23.27 11.79
CA TYR A 350 -21.54 24.54 11.28
C TYR A 350 -20.65 25.00 10.13
N ASN A 351 -21.27 25.30 8.98
CA ASN A 351 -20.58 25.76 7.78
C ASN A 351 -20.60 27.30 7.74
N PHE A 352 -19.43 27.91 7.90
CA PHE A 352 -19.25 29.34 7.69
C PHE A 352 -19.11 29.60 6.18
N ARG A 353 -20.17 30.11 5.56
CA ARG A 353 -20.08 30.65 4.20
C ARG A 353 -19.86 32.14 4.30
N ASN A 354 -18.75 32.66 3.75
CA ASN A 354 -18.66 34.07 3.44
C ASN A 354 -19.63 34.34 2.27
N ALA A 355 -20.64 35.15 2.51
CA ALA A 355 -21.40 35.76 1.43
C ALA A 355 -20.48 36.83 0.82
N ASN A 356 -19.90 36.56 -0.34
CA ASN A 356 -19.37 37.59 -1.23
C ASN A 356 -20.47 38.03 -2.17
#